data_a78b8a55b4b8e55732d72def31d742ed
#
_entry.id   a78b8a55b4b8e55732d72def31d742ed
#
_cell.length_a   1.000
_cell.length_b   1.000
_cell.length_c   1.000
_cell.angle_alpha   90.00
_cell.angle_beta   90.00
_cell.angle_gamma   90.00
#
_symmetry.space_group_name_H-M   'P 1'
#
loop_
_entity.id
_entity.type
_entity.pdbx_description
1 polymer ?
#
loop_
_entity_poly.entity_id
_entity_poly.type
_entity_poly.pdbx_seq_one_letter_code
_entity_poly.pdbx_strand_id
1 'polypeptide(L)'
;VRNKKGERTVNPLSPIAKWHIFTNIFFSLAPAASLTLIILSLFASGTLSITLTALLYYAVCLLLLLPSVVSCPKSAAKNAFAILFEIAVLPVTAVCNLWSAALTLLRLIRRKNLLEWRVFAHSGEDSGVIVMTLLGVAFAVLIANMFLYGHPALYALSALFLTGVPLQAFMSDGRRDRSVSPVLEGYLSLIAAKTWNYFAESCTEEYNFLPPDNFCELDGKGFSSRTSPTNIGMALVAAFSAMKLKIIDSARAAAFISPIIETVVRLEKWQGNLYNWYDIKSLKPLYPEYVSSVDSGNLLCALMLAGTFADRTTKYKIDALIENCRLQALYDEERGLRRIGWS
;
A
#
# COMPACT_ATOMS: atom_id res chain seq x y z
N VAL A 1 -25.03 6.98 -12.78
CA VAL A 1 -23.68 7.39 -13.22
C VAL A 1 -23.86 8.23 -14.49
N ARG A 2 -23.02 9.22 -14.72
CA ARG A 2 -22.99 9.94 -16.01
C ARG A 2 -21.93 9.31 -16.91
N ASN A 3 -22.29 9.06 -18.16
CA ASN A 3 -21.34 8.59 -19.17
C ASN A 3 -20.43 9.74 -19.67
N LYS A 4 -19.45 9.42 -20.54
CA LYS A 4 -18.56 10.44 -21.12
C LYS A 4 -19.27 11.56 -21.89
N LYS A 5 -20.55 11.35 -22.29
CA LYS A 5 -21.39 12.35 -22.97
C LYS A 5 -22.26 13.16 -21.99
N GLY A 6 -22.14 12.94 -20.68
CA GLY A 6 -22.93 13.61 -19.66
C GLY A 6 -24.34 13.04 -19.42
N GLU A 7 -24.75 12.00 -20.14
CA GLU A 7 -26.05 11.36 -20.02
C GLU A 7 -26.11 10.45 -18.78
N ARG A 8 -27.26 10.40 -18.12
CA ARG A 8 -27.48 9.51 -16.99
C ARG A 8 -27.63 8.07 -17.47
N THR A 9 -26.73 7.20 -17.05
CA THR A 9 -26.79 5.76 -17.30
C THR A 9 -26.95 4.99 -15.99
N VAL A 10 -27.52 3.80 -16.06
CA VAL A 10 -27.58 2.88 -14.91
C VAL A 10 -26.14 2.53 -14.51
N ASN A 11 -25.88 2.51 -13.20
CA ASN A 11 -24.56 2.10 -12.70
C ASN A 11 -24.35 0.60 -12.99
N PRO A 12 -23.37 0.22 -13.84
CA PRO A 12 -23.15 -1.16 -14.26
C PRO A 12 -22.59 -2.08 -13.16
N LEU A 13 -22.17 -1.49 -12.01
CA LEU A 13 -21.62 -2.26 -10.91
C LEU A 13 -22.66 -3.24 -10.34
N SER A 14 -22.21 -4.46 -10.03
CA SER A 14 -23.01 -5.45 -9.32
C SER A 14 -23.43 -4.96 -7.92
N PRO A 15 -24.51 -5.49 -7.34
CA PRO A 15 -24.90 -5.14 -5.96
C PRO A 15 -23.77 -5.35 -4.95
N ILE A 16 -22.97 -6.40 -5.11
CA ILE A 16 -21.80 -6.71 -4.26
C ILE A 16 -20.72 -5.62 -4.41
N ALA A 17 -20.41 -5.20 -5.63
CA ALA A 17 -19.43 -4.13 -5.85
C ALA A 17 -19.90 -2.79 -5.25
N LYS A 18 -21.19 -2.47 -5.36
CA LYS A 18 -21.78 -1.29 -4.70
C LYS A 18 -21.69 -1.39 -3.18
N TRP A 19 -21.93 -2.59 -2.64
CA TRP A 19 -21.82 -2.85 -1.21
C TRP A 19 -20.37 -2.66 -0.72
N HIS A 20 -19.38 -3.16 -1.44
CA HIS A 20 -17.97 -2.94 -1.09
C HIS A 20 -17.58 -1.45 -1.09
N ILE A 21 -18.05 -0.68 -2.07
CA ILE A 21 -17.81 0.78 -2.07
C ILE A 21 -18.48 1.43 -0.86
N PHE A 22 -19.73 1.06 -0.56
CA PHE A 22 -20.45 1.57 0.59
C PHE A 22 -19.75 1.21 1.91
N THR A 23 -19.31 -0.05 2.08
CA THR A 23 -18.58 -0.47 3.28
C THR A 23 -17.27 0.27 3.45
N ASN A 24 -16.52 0.58 2.39
CA ASN A 24 -15.29 1.40 2.48
C ASN A 24 -15.57 2.80 3.02
N ILE A 25 -16.64 3.46 2.55
CA ILE A 25 -17.07 4.77 3.07
C ILE A 25 -17.48 4.63 4.54
N PHE A 26 -18.23 3.59 4.85
CA PHE A 26 -18.72 3.32 6.20
C PHE A 26 -17.57 3.07 7.19
N PHE A 27 -16.58 2.26 6.82
CA PHE A 27 -15.36 2.02 7.61
C PHE A 27 -14.57 3.30 7.87
N SER A 28 -14.55 4.22 6.92
CA SER A 28 -13.89 5.51 7.10
C SER A 28 -14.63 6.44 8.09
N LEU A 29 -15.96 6.35 8.14
CA LEU A 29 -16.81 7.19 9.00
C LEU A 29 -17.06 6.60 10.39
N ALA A 30 -17.04 5.28 10.51
CA ALA A 30 -17.38 4.58 11.75
C ALA A 30 -16.53 4.99 12.97
N PRO A 31 -15.20 5.16 12.85
CA PRO A 31 -14.39 5.62 13.98
C PRO A 31 -14.83 7.01 14.47
N ALA A 32 -15.04 7.96 13.56
CA ALA A 32 -15.49 9.31 13.92
C ALA A 32 -16.89 9.29 14.54
N ALA A 33 -17.82 8.50 14.01
CA ALA A 33 -19.15 8.33 14.55
C ALA A 33 -19.13 7.71 15.97
N SER A 34 -18.27 6.71 16.20
CA SER A 34 -18.12 6.08 17.51
C SER A 34 -17.61 7.07 18.57
N LEU A 35 -16.60 7.86 18.23
CA LEU A 35 -16.08 8.89 19.14
C LEU A 35 -17.13 9.97 19.42
N THR A 36 -17.87 10.41 18.39
CA THR A 36 -18.96 11.37 18.54
C THR A 36 -20.06 10.85 19.48
N LEU A 37 -20.46 9.59 19.32
CA LEU A 37 -21.45 8.97 20.20
C LEU A 37 -20.98 8.92 21.66
N ILE A 38 -19.71 8.58 21.91
CA ILE A 38 -19.12 8.60 23.24
C ILE A 38 -19.15 10.00 23.82
N ILE A 39 -18.73 11.03 23.07
CA ILE A 39 -18.75 12.41 23.52
C ILE A 39 -20.18 12.86 23.82
N LEU A 40 -21.14 12.58 22.94
CA LEU A 40 -22.55 12.91 23.19
C LEU A 40 -23.11 12.23 24.43
N SER A 41 -22.67 11.01 24.73
CA SER A 41 -23.09 10.30 25.97
C SER A 41 -22.65 11.01 27.24
N LEU A 42 -21.58 11.81 27.21
CA LEU A 42 -21.10 12.60 28.33
C LEU A 42 -22.05 13.74 28.71
N PHE A 43 -22.78 14.27 27.72
CA PHE A 43 -23.74 15.37 27.92
C PHE A 43 -25.17 14.88 28.17
N ALA A 44 -25.39 13.58 27.97
CA ALA A 44 -26.72 12.99 28.17
C ALA A 44 -26.93 12.64 29.65
N SER A 45 -27.90 13.24 30.26
CA SER A 45 -28.28 12.95 31.65
C SER A 45 -29.14 11.70 31.74
N GLY A 46 -28.58 10.63 32.34
CA GLY A 46 -29.32 9.42 32.70
C GLY A 46 -28.75 8.10 32.16
N THR A 47 -28.98 7.03 32.92
CA THR A 47 -28.53 5.66 32.58
C THR A 47 -29.13 5.12 31.28
N LEU A 48 -30.36 5.50 30.96
CA LEU A 48 -31.03 5.11 29.69
C LEU A 48 -30.30 5.63 28.48
N SER A 49 -29.79 6.84 28.53
CA SER A 49 -29.05 7.46 27.39
C SER A 49 -27.69 6.79 27.15
N ILE A 50 -26.96 6.45 28.23
CA ILE A 50 -25.69 5.74 28.11
C ILE A 50 -25.91 4.34 27.54
N THR A 51 -26.94 3.64 27.99
CA THR A 51 -27.31 2.31 27.51
C THR A 51 -27.69 2.34 26.02
N LEU A 52 -28.52 3.31 25.61
CA LEU A 52 -28.93 3.47 24.22
C LEU A 52 -27.75 3.79 23.32
N THR A 53 -26.82 4.66 23.77
CA THR A 53 -25.61 4.99 23.04
C THR A 53 -24.69 3.77 22.86
N ALA A 54 -24.52 2.97 23.92
CA ALA A 54 -23.76 1.72 23.85
C ALA A 54 -24.41 0.72 22.89
N LEU A 55 -25.73 0.53 22.94
CA LEU A 55 -26.45 -0.36 22.04
C LEU A 55 -26.31 0.08 20.58
N LEU A 56 -26.45 1.38 20.29
CA LEU A 56 -26.25 1.92 18.94
C LEU A 56 -24.80 1.71 18.47
N TYR A 57 -23.82 1.92 19.33
CA TYR A 57 -22.42 1.67 19.02
C TYR A 57 -22.19 0.21 18.64
N TYR A 58 -22.64 -0.72 19.47
CA TYR A 58 -22.49 -2.16 19.20
C TYR A 58 -23.27 -2.59 17.94
N ALA A 59 -24.48 -2.05 17.71
CA ALA A 59 -25.24 -2.33 16.50
C ALA A 59 -24.49 -1.89 15.23
N VAL A 60 -23.90 -0.70 15.25
CA VAL A 60 -23.05 -0.20 14.16
C VAL A 60 -21.84 -1.12 13.94
N CYS A 61 -21.16 -1.52 15.03
CA CYS A 61 -20.02 -2.42 14.94
C CYS A 61 -20.40 -3.80 14.38
N LEU A 62 -21.53 -4.36 14.81
CA LEU A 62 -22.05 -5.63 14.26
C LEU A 62 -22.38 -5.52 12.77
N LEU A 63 -22.95 -4.40 12.32
CA LEU A 63 -23.20 -4.15 10.89
C LEU A 63 -21.89 -4.10 10.09
N LEU A 64 -20.81 -3.56 10.66
CA LEU A 64 -19.49 -3.55 10.04
C LEU A 64 -18.88 -4.94 9.89
N LEU A 65 -19.18 -5.85 10.83
CA LEU A 65 -18.69 -7.22 10.82
C LEU A 65 -19.44 -8.13 9.84
N LEU A 66 -20.68 -7.77 9.50
CA LEU A 66 -21.54 -8.60 8.68
C LEU A 66 -20.88 -9.09 7.38
N PRO A 67 -20.18 -8.24 6.59
CA PRO A 67 -19.49 -8.68 5.38
C PRO A 67 -18.42 -9.73 5.64
N SER A 68 -17.64 -9.58 6.70
CA SER A 68 -16.57 -10.54 7.05
C SER A 68 -17.12 -11.89 7.51
N VAL A 69 -18.24 -11.87 8.23
CA VAL A 69 -18.95 -13.10 8.69
C VAL A 69 -19.58 -13.82 7.49
N VAL A 70 -20.25 -13.09 6.60
CA VAL A 70 -20.92 -13.66 5.42
C VAL A 70 -19.89 -14.21 4.43
N SER A 71 -18.77 -13.50 4.19
CA SER A 71 -17.76 -13.90 3.20
C SER A 71 -16.92 -15.08 3.66
N CYS A 72 -16.63 -15.20 4.96
CA CYS A 72 -15.72 -16.21 5.51
C CYS A 72 -16.08 -16.59 6.96
N PRO A 73 -17.19 -17.31 7.20
CA PRO A 73 -17.67 -17.60 8.56
C PRO A 73 -16.66 -18.38 9.41
N LYS A 74 -15.88 -19.28 8.81
CA LYS A 74 -14.83 -20.05 9.51
C LYS A 74 -13.65 -19.15 9.96
N SER A 75 -13.30 -18.14 9.16
CA SER A 75 -12.28 -17.16 9.51
C SER A 75 -12.78 -16.18 10.57
N ALA A 76 -14.03 -15.73 10.47
CA ALA A 76 -14.65 -14.84 11.45
C ALA A 76 -14.67 -15.47 12.86
N ALA A 77 -15.00 -16.76 12.97
CA ALA A 77 -14.99 -17.46 14.25
C ALA A 77 -13.58 -17.54 14.87
N LYS A 78 -12.54 -17.82 14.04
CA LYS A 78 -11.13 -17.82 14.48
C LYS A 78 -10.63 -16.45 14.90
N ASN A 79 -11.11 -15.40 14.26
CA ASN A 79 -10.65 -14.03 14.45
C ASN A 79 -11.61 -13.21 15.36
N ALA A 80 -12.60 -13.85 16.00
CA ALA A 80 -13.59 -13.15 16.82
C ALA A 80 -12.96 -12.23 17.88
N PHE A 81 -11.87 -12.66 18.51
CA PHE A 81 -11.14 -11.82 19.46
C PHE A 81 -10.52 -10.57 18.78
N ALA A 82 -9.87 -10.76 17.63
CA ALA A 82 -9.28 -9.64 16.89
C ALA A 82 -10.35 -8.64 16.44
N ILE A 83 -11.49 -9.14 15.99
CA ILE A 83 -12.64 -8.35 15.57
C ILE A 83 -13.22 -7.55 16.75
N LEU A 84 -13.43 -8.20 17.89
CA LEU A 84 -13.91 -7.52 19.11
C LEU A 84 -12.91 -6.46 19.58
N PHE A 85 -11.62 -6.76 19.48
CA PHE A 85 -10.57 -5.80 19.79
C PHE A 85 -10.59 -4.59 18.85
N GLU A 86 -10.69 -4.79 17.52
CA GLU A 86 -10.82 -3.69 16.55
C GLU A 86 -12.01 -2.80 16.87
N ILE A 87 -13.15 -3.38 17.24
CA ILE A 87 -14.34 -2.64 17.65
C ILE A 87 -14.06 -1.80 18.90
N ALA A 88 -13.39 -2.37 19.89
CA ALA A 88 -13.08 -1.68 21.15
C ALA A 88 -12.14 -0.49 20.94
N VAL A 89 -11.19 -0.58 19.99
CA VAL A 89 -10.23 0.49 19.70
C VAL A 89 -10.66 1.48 18.62
N LEU A 90 -11.85 1.33 18.01
CA LEU A 90 -12.39 2.28 17.02
C LEU A 90 -12.33 3.75 17.47
N PRO A 91 -12.69 4.11 18.74
CA PRO A 91 -12.57 5.50 19.19
C PRO A 91 -11.14 6.03 19.17
N VAL A 92 -10.16 5.17 19.45
CA VAL A 92 -8.73 5.52 19.41
C VAL A 92 -8.32 5.82 17.97
N THR A 93 -8.71 4.94 17.04
CA THR A 93 -8.47 5.13 15.59
C THR A 93 -9.13 6.40 15.06
N ALA A 94 -10.28 6.79 15.61
CA ALA A 94 -10.98 8.02 15.24
C ALA A 94 -10.13 9.26 15.48
N VAL A 95 -9.42 9.35 16.60
CA VAL A 95 -8.56 10.50 16.91
C VAL A 95 -7.40 10.58 15.90
N CYS A 96 -6.76 9.46 15.57
CA CYS A 96 -5.71 9.39 14.58
C CYS A 96 -6.23 9.80 13.18
N ASN A 97 -7.42 9.32 12.81
CA ASN A 97 -8.04 9.66 11.52
C ASN A 97 -8.44 11.14 11.45
N LEU A 98 -9.03 11.70 12.52
CA LEU A 98 -9.38 13.12 12.59
C LEU A 98 -8.13 14.01 12.51
N TRP A 99 -7.04 13.64 13.18
CA TRP A 99 -5.76 14.33 13.08
C TRP A 99 -5.23 14.31 11.65
N SER A 100 -5.20 13.15 11.00
CA SER A 100 -4.77 12.99 9.61
C SER A 100 -5.65 13.79 8.64
N ALA A 101 -6.97 13.80 8.86
CA ALA A 101 -7.91 14.59 8.07
C ALA A 101 -7.69 16.08 8.27
N ALA A 102 -7.49 16.54 9.50
CA ALA A 102 -7.21 17.95 9.81
C ALA A 102 -5.92 18.43 9.15
N LEU A 103 -4.83 17.63 9.23
CA LEU A 103 -3.58 17.93 8.55
C LEU A 103 -3.77 17.99 7.03
N THR A 104 -4.52 17.06 6.46
CA THR A 104 -4.81 17.02 5.01
C THR A 104 -5.58 18.27 4.57
N LEU A 105 -6.61 18.67 5.32
CA LEU A 105 -7.36 19.89 5.05
C LEU A 105 -6.47 21.13 5.18
N LEU A 106 -5.61 21.19 6.20
CA LEU A 106 -4.68 22.30 6.37
C LEU A 106 -3.68 22.41 5.21
N ARG A 107 -3.18 21.27 4.73
CA ARG A 107 -2.30 21.20 3.55
C ARG A 107 -3.03 21.62 2.27
N LEU A 108 -4.28 21.20 2.09
CA LEU A 108 -5.14 21.63 0.98
C LEU A 108 -5.37 23.14 0.99
N ILE A 109 -5.71 23.73 2.13
CA ILE A 109 -5.91 25.17 2.28
C ILE A 109 -4.62 25.95 1.99
N ARG A 110 -3.49 25.46 2.52
CA ARG A 110 -2.18 26.07 2.33
C ARG A 110 -1.57 25.78 0.96
N ARG A 111 -2.12 24.87 0.17
CA ARG A 111 -1.61 24.36 -1.12
C ARG A 111 -0.13 23.94 -1.07
N LYS A 112 0.31 23.42 0.08
CA LYS A 112 1.68 22.95 0.31
C LYS A 112 1.66 21.50 0.76
N ASN A 113 2.65 20.73 0.30
CA ASN A 113 2.88 19.32 0.69
C ASN A 113 1.65 18.42 0.49
N LEU A 114 0.94 18.60 -0.64
CA LEU A 114 -0.31 17.87 -0.94
C LEU A 114 -0.09 16.36 -1.11
N LEU A 115 1.10 15.96 -1.57
CA LEU A 115 1.51 14.56 -1.75
C LEU A 115 2.93 14.40 -1.21
N GLU A 116 3.04 14.12 0.06
CA GLU A 116 4.32 13.78 0.68
C GLU A 116 4.41 12.26 0.82
N TRP A 117 5.17 11.63 -0.09
CA TRP A 117 5.55 10.24 0.06
C TRP A 117 6.62 10.14 1.15
N ARG A 118 6.25 9.59 2.30
CA ARG A 118 7.22 9.26 3.35
C ARG A 118 7.63 7.81 3.24
N VAL A 119 8.93 7.56 3.34
CA VAL A 119 9.44 6.19 3.44
C VAL A 119 8.89 5.58 4.74
N PHE A 120 8.43 4.34 4.68
CA PHE A 120 7.84 3.63 5.83
C PHE A 120 8.73 3.68 7.09
N ALA A 121 10.06 3.69 6.91
CA ALA A 121 11.02 3.83 8.01
C ALA A 121 10.91 5.15 8.81
N HIS A 122 10.41 6.23 8.20
CA HIS A 122 10.24 7.53 8.85
C HIS A 122 8.82 7.73 9.41
N SER A 123 7.87 6.85 9.09
CA SER A 123 6.52 6.93 9.63
C SER A 123 6.43 6.53 11.11
N GLY A 124 7.45 5.83 11.62
CA GLY A 124 7.53 5.38 13.00
C GLY A 124 7.80 6.49 14.02
N GLU A 125 8.55 7.53 13.64
CA GLU A 125 8.88 8.65 14.55
C GLU A 125 7.64 9.51 14.86
N ASP A 126 6.82 9.82 13.85
CA ASP A 126 5.58 10.57 14.04
C ASP A 126 4.54 9.77 14.82
N SER A 127 4.53 8.44 14.68
CA SER A 127 3.62 7.55 15.42
C SER A 127 3.89 7.58 16.92
N GLY A 128 5.16 7.63 17.33
CA GLY A 128 5.55 7.70 18.74
C GLY A 128 5.04 8.98 19.42
N VAL A 129 5.17 10.12 18.75
CA VAL A 129 4.68 11.41 19.27
C VAL A 129 3.15 11.40 19.41
N ILE A 130 2.43 10.89 18.42
CA ILE A 130 0.97 10.78 18.47
C ILE A 130 0.55 9.87 19.61
N VAL A 131 1.16 8.69 19.76
CA VAL A 131 0.88 7.74 20.84
C VAL A 131 1.11 8.39 22.21
N MET A 132 2.24 9.04 22.43
CA MET A 132 2.56 9.70 23.71
C MET A 132 1.61 10.86 24.00
N THR A 133 1.22 11.63 22.99
CA THR A 133 0.24 12.71 23.13
C THR A 133 -1.14 12.17 23.53
N LEU A 134 -1.61 11.11 22.88
CA LEU A 134 -2.90 10.49 23.19
C LEU A 134 -2.93 9.91 24.61
N LEU A 135 -1.85 9.25 25.03
CA LEU A 135 -1.71 8.75 26.41
C LEU A 135 -1.68 9.89 27.42
N GLY A 136 -0.97 10.96 27.13
CA GLY A 136 -0.93 12.15 27.98
C GLY A 136 -2.30 12.82 28.15
N VAL A 137 -3.04 12.98 27.05
CA VAL A 137 -4.42 13.52 27.09
C VAL A 137 -5.34 12.59 27.86
N ALA A 138 -5.29 11.26 27.62
CA ALA A 138 -6.12 10.30 28.33
C ALA A 138 -5.84 10.31 29.84
N PHE A 139 -4.57 10.42 30.24
CA PHE A 139 -4.18 10.53 31.65
C PHE A 139 -4.65 11.84 32.28
N ALA A 140 -4.54 12.96 31.58
CA ALA A 140 -5.05 14.26 32.04
C ALA A 140 -6.58 14.23 32.21
N VAL A 141 -7.31 13.63 31.27
CA VAL A 141 -8.77 13.45 31.37
C VAL A 141 -9.13 12.56 32.53
N LEU A 142 -8.37 11.48 32.80
CA LEU A 142 -8.57 10.61 33.96
C LEU A 142 -8.44 11.38 35.26
N ILE A 143 -7.36 12.14 35.42
CA ILE A 143 -7.11 12.96 36.61
C ILE A 143 -8.21 14.01 36.78
N ALA A 144 -8.53 14.77 35.74
CA ALA A 144 -9.58 15.78 35.80
C ALA A 144 -10.92 15.17 36.19
N ASN A 145 -11.25 13.99 35.67
CA ASN A 145 -12.49 13.29 36.03
C ASN A 145 -12.52 12.83 37.48
N MET A 146 -11.38 12.41 38.03
CA MET A 146 -11.29 12.03 39.44
C MET A 146 -11.63 13.18 40.40
N PHE A 147 -11.18 14.41 40.07
CA PHE A 147 -11.29 15.55 40.97
C PHE A 147 -12.49 16.46 40.70
N LEU A 148 -12.97 16.49 39.44
CA LEU A 148 -13.96 17.50 39.02
C LEU A 148 -15.34 16.91 38.70
N TYR A 149 -15.42 15.75 38.10
CA TYR A 149 -16.65 15.25 37.49
C TYR A 149 -17.14 13.90 38.02
N GLY A 150 -16.24 12.96 38.25
CA GLY A 150 -16.60 11.59 38.69
C GLY A 150 -17.47 10.82 37.69
N HIS A 151 -17.44 11.19 36.38
CA HIS A 151 -18.35 10.64 35.37
C HIS A 151 -17.87 9.26 34.87
N PRO A 152 -18.69 8.20 34.96
CA PRO A 152 -18.26 6.84 34.65
C PRO A 152 -17.82 6.66 33.18
N ALA A 153 -18.44 7.35 32.22
CA ALA A 153 -18.05 7.28 30.81
C ALA A 153 -16.65 7.88 30.54
N LEU A 154 -16.21 8.90 31.27
CA LEU A 154 -14.86 9.45 31.17
C LEU A 154 -13.82 8.50 31.75
N TYR A 155 -14.12 7.74 32.82
CA TYR A 155 -13.23 6.68 33.30
C TYR A 155 -13.09 5.57 32.26
N ALA A 156 -14.21 5.12 31.68
CA ALA A 156 -14.19 4.10 30.63
C ALA A 156 -13.40 4.56 29.38
N LEU A 157 -13.60 5.81 28.95
CA LEU A 157 -12.88 6.38 27.82
C LEU A 157 -11.37 6.49 28.09
N SER A 158 -11.00 7.00 29.28
CA SER A 158 -9.57 7.10 29.67
C SER A 158 -8.93 5.73 29.75
N ALA A 159 -9.60 4.73 30.33
CA ALA A 159 -9.11 3.35 30.38
C ALA A 159 -8.95 2.77 28.97
N LEU A 160 -9.90 3.01 28.06
CA LEU A 160 -9.82 2.56 26.68
C LEU A 160 -8.60 3.14 25.95
N PHE A 161 -8.31 4.42 26.11
CA PHE A 161 -7.14 5.05 25.48
C PHE A 161 -5.84 4.60 26.13
N LEU A 162 -5.77 4.53 27.45
CA LEU A 162 -4.56 4.12 28.18
C LEU A 162 -4.17 2.65 27.92
N THR A 163 -5.14 1.79 27.63
CA THR A 163 -4.89 0.38 27.32
C THR A 163 -4.90 0.09 25.82
N GLY A 164 -5.83 0.66 25.07
CA GLY A 164 -6.02 0.40 23.64
C GLY A 164 -4.89 0.94 22.76
N VAL A 165 -4.35 2.13 23.07
CA VAL A 165 -3.26 2.73 22.30
C VAL A 165 -1.97 1.89 22.38
N PRO A 166 -1.45 1.51 23.58
CA PRO A 166 -0.28 0.64 23.65
C PRO A 166 -0.52 -0.75 23.04
N LEU A 167 -1.71 -1.30 23.23
CA LEU A 167 -2.05 -2.62 22.70
C LEU A 167 -2.12 -2.61 21.17
N GLN A 168 -2.69 -1.56 20.58
CA GLN A 168 -2.69 -1.38 19.11
C GLN A 168 -1.28 -1.21 18.56
N ALA A 169 -0.42 -0.41 19.22
CA ALA A 169 0.97 -0.25 18.86
C ALA A 169 1.73 -1.60 18.92
N PHE A 170 1.54 -2.35 20.00
CA PHE A 170 2.13 -3.69 20.17
C PHE A 170 1.65 -4.70 19.11
N MET A 171 0.37 -4.66 18.73
CA MET A 171 -0.19 -5.54 17.70
C MET A 171 0.24 -5.12 16.29
N SER A 172 0.47 -3.82 16.07
CA SER A 172 0.96 -3.28 14.79
C SER A 172 2.45 -3.54 14.58
N ASP A 173 3.22 -3.70 15.67
CA ASP A 173 4.63 -4.07 15.58
C ASP A 173 4.75 -5.54 15.18
N GLY A 174 4.66 -5.79 13.89
CA GLY A 174 4.52 -7.11 13.26
C GLY A 174 5.73 -8.03 13.35
N ARG A 175 6.62 -7.84 14.33
CA ARG A 175 7.79 -8.70 14.59
C ARG A 175 7.43 -10.03 15.27
N ARG A 176 6.26 -10.57 14.98
CA ARG A 176 6.02 -11.97 15.31
C ARG A 176 6.74 -12.82 14.28
N ASP A 177 7.81 -13.48 14.71
CA ASP A 177 8.39 -14.66 14.04
C ASP A 177 7.24 -15.69 13.90
N ARG A 178 6.48 -15.54 12.82
CA ARG A 178 5.48 -16.56 12.46
C ARG A 178 6.26 -17.66 11.77
N SER A 179 6.55 -18.73 12.50
CA SER A 179 7.00 -19.97 11.87
C SER A 179 5.99 -20.34 10.78
N VAL A 180 6.45 -20.30 9.53
CA VAL A 180 5.63 -20.68 8.39
C VAL A 180 5.43 -22.20 8.47
N SER A 181 4.19 -22.67 8.39
CA SER A 181 3.94 -24.11 8.38
C SER A 181 4.60 -24.75 7.15
N PRO A 182 5.12 -26.00 7.23
CA PRO A 182 5.76 -26.66 6.08
C PRO A 182 4.86 -26.73 4.85
N VAL A 183 3.55 -26.87 5.03
CA VAL A 183 2.56 -26.87 3.94
C VAL A 183 2.50 -25.49 3.25
N LEU A 184 2.50 -24.40 4.03
CA LEU A 184 2.51 -23.04 3.49
C LEU A 184 3.84 -22.73 2.82
N GLU A 185 4.95 -23.18 3.39
CA GLU A 185 6.29 -23.03 2.79
C GLU A 185 6.38 -23.72 1.43
N GLY A 186 5.89 -24.96 1.32
CA GLY A 186 5.82 -25.70 0.05
C GLY A 186 4.94 -24.97 -0.99
N TYR A 187 3.80 -24.43 -0.57
CA TYR A 187 2.93 -23.65 -1.45
C TYR A 187 3.59 -22.35 -1.92
N LEU A 188 4.23 -21.59 -1.03
CA LEU A 188 4.96 -20.38 -1.37
C LEU A 188 6.12 -20.65 -2.32
N SER A 189 6.85 -21.77 -2.12
CA SER A 189 7.93 -22.20 -3.01
C SER A 189 7.41 -22.53 -4.41
N LEU A 190 6.24 -23.16 -4.53
CA LEU A 190 5.59 -23.42 -5.82
C LEU A 190 5.19 -22.12 -6.52
N ILE A 191 4.61 -21.16 -5.79
CA ILE A 191 4.27 -19.84 -6.35
C ILE A 191 5.54 -19.14 -6.84
N ALA A 192 6.60 -19.12 -6.03
CA ALA A 192 7.87 -18.50 -6.41
C ALA A 192 8.46 -19.12 -7.69
N ALA A 193 8.44 -20.44 -7.80
CA ALA A 193 8.91 -21.15 -9.00
C ALA A 193 8.05 -20.79 -10.25
N LYS A 194 6.74 -20.77 -10.11
CA LYS A 194 5.83 -20.36 -11.21
C LYS A 194 6.03 -18.90 -11.61
N THR A 195 6.25 -18.01 -10.64
CA THR A 195 6.55 -16.59 -10.91
C THR A 195 7.87 -16.46 -11.67
N TRP A 196 8.89 -17.21 -11.27
CA TRP A 196 10.15 -17.25 -12.01
C TRP A 196 9.96 -17.74 -13.45
N ASN A 197 9.19 -18.81 -13.65
CA ASN A 197 8.93 -19.38 -14.98
C ASN A 197 8.31 -18.34 -15.93
N TYR A 198 7.42 -17.47 -15.45
CA TYR A 198 6.88 -16.38 -16.28
C TYR A 198 7.99 -15.54 -16.90
N PHE A 199 8.99 -15.12 -16.13
CA PHE A 199 10.10 -14.32 -16.66
C PHE A 199 11.04 -15.15 -17.53
N ALA A 200 11.33 -16.38 -17.14
CA ALA A 200 12.21 -17.28 -17.92
C ALA A 200 11.63 -17.60 -19.30
N GLU A 201 10.31 -17.74 -19.41
CA GLU A 201 9.60 -18.05 -20.66
C GLU A 201 9.32 -16.82 -21.50
N SER A 202 9.19 -15.64 -20.89
CA SER A 202 8.84 -14.40 -21.60
C SER A 202 10.03 -13.56 -22.01
N CYS A 203 11.14 -13.56 -21.25
CA CYS A 203 12.34 -12.79 -21.59
C CYS A 203 13.22 -13.53 -22.59
N THR A 204 12.74 -13.71 -23.81
CA THR A 204 13.40 -14.46 -24.89
C THR A 204 13.94 -13.55 -25.98
N GLU A 205 14.74 -14.09 -26.89
CA GLU A 205 15.26 -13.36 -28.05
C GLU A 205 14.14 -12.79 -28.92
N GLU A 206 13.02 -13.50 -29.08
CA GLU A 206 11.84 -13.03 -29.81
C GLU A 206 11.31 -11.68 -29.28
N TYR A 207 11.44 -11.44 -27.98
CA TYR A 207 11.01 -10.22 -27.28
C TYR A 207 12.19 -9.33 -26.88
N ASN A 208 13.32 -9.44 -27.55
CA ASN A 208 14.56 -8.71 -27.22
C ASN A 208 14.94 -8.84 -25.74
N PHE A 209 14.65 -9.97 -25.13
CA PHE A 209 14.86 -10.27 -23.70
C PHE A 209 14.11 -9.34 -22.73
N LEU A 210 13.14 -8.54 -23.21
CA LEU A 210 12.34 -7.67 -22.37
C LEU A 210 11.09 -8.41 -21.84
N PRO A 211 10.74 -8.24 -20.56
CA PRO A 211 9.53 -8.84 -20.02
C PRO A 211 8.29 -8.13 -20.57
N PRO A 212 7.30 -8.85 -21.08
CA PRO A 212 6.01 -8.28 -21.46
C PRO A 212 5.24 -7.78 -20.21
N ASP A 213 4.31 -6.84 -20.42
CA ASP A 213 3.48 -6.28 -19.35
C ASP A 213 2.56 -7.32 -18.70
N ASN A 214 2.01 -8.21 -19.50
CA ASN A 214 1.10 -9.25 -19.04
C ASN A 214 1.01 -10.42 -20.02
N PHE A 215 0.36 -11.50 -19.58
CA PHE A 215 -0.05 -12.62 -20.39
C PHE A 215 -1.57 -12.78 -20.32
N CYS A 216 -2.24 -12.87 -21.47
CA CYS A 216 -3.68 -13.01 -21.57
C CYS A 216 -4.05 -14.41 -22.07
N GLU A 217 -4.59 -15.27 -21.18
CA GLU A 217 -5.05 -16.60 -21.54
C GLU A 217 -6.40 -16.60 -22.26
N LEU A 218 -7.34 -15.76 -21.77
CA LEU A 218 -8.75 -15.83 -22.14
C LEU A 218 -9.03 -15.51 -23.61
N ASP A 219 -8.22 -14.63 -24.21
CA ASP A 219 -8.44 -14.18 -25.58
C ASP A 219 -7.46 -14.82 -26.59
N GLY A 220 -6.64 -15.77 -26.16
CA GLY A 220 -5.59 -16.37 -26.99
C GLY A 220 -4.51 -15.38 -27.47
N LYS A 221 -4.45 -14.18 -26.86
CA LYS A 221 -3.51 -13.12 -27.26
C LYS A 221 -2.08 -13.35 -26.80
N GLY A 222 -1.90 -14.26 -25.79
CA GLY A 222 -0.57 -14.55 -25.26
C GLY A 222 0.08 -13.36 -24.55
N PHE A 223 1.39 -13.20 -24.72
CA PHE A 223 2.17 -12.10 -24.16
C PHE A 223 1.84 -10.76 -24.84
N SER A 224 1.73 -9.70 -24.04
CA SER A 224 1.55 -8.35 -24.56
C SER A 224 2.81 -7.87 -25.30
N SER A 225 2.63 -7.02 -26.33
CA SER A 225 3.73 -6.50 -27.13
C SER A 225 4.46 -5.31 -26.49
N ARG A 226 4.15 -4.96 -25.23
CA ARG A 226 4.71 -3.79 -24.57
C ARG A 226 5.36 -4.12 -23.23
N THR A 227 6.31 -3.26 -22.83
CA THR A 227 7.00 -3.30 -21.54
C THR A 227 7.14 -1.90 -20.95
N SER A 228 7.39 -1.83 -19.65
CA SER A 228 7.68 -0.60 -18.90
C SER A 228 8.98 -0.71 -18.11
N PRO A 229 9.55 0.41 -17.63
CA PRO A 229 10.71 0.37 -16.73
C PRO A 229 10.46 -0.47 -15.48
N THR A 230 9.24 -0.41 -14.91
CA THR A 230 8.86 -1.27 -13.77
C THR A 230 8.88 -2.75 -14.14
N ASN A 231 8.35 -3.14 -15.31
CA ASN A 231 8.36 -4.55 -15.74
C ASN A 231 9.80 -5.06 -15.91
N ILE A 232 10.67 -4.25 -16.53
CA ILE A 232 12.10 -4.57 -16.67
C ILE A 232 12.74 -4.73 -15.27
N GLY A 233 12.48 -3.79 -14.36
CA GLY A 233 12.94 -3.87 -12.98
C GLY A 233 12.46 -5.15 -12.28
N MET A 234 11.20 -5.53 -12.48
CA MET A 234 10.64 -6.77 -11.90
C MET A 234 11.34 -8.04 -12.42
N ALA A 235 11.75 -8.08 -13.70
CA ALA A 235 12.53 -9.21 -14.21
C ALA A 235 13.90 -9.33 -13.53
N LEU A 236 14.58 -8.19 -13.27
CA LEU A 236 15.85 -8.17 -12.54
C LEU A 236 15.68 -8.64 -11.08
N VAL A 237 14.62 -8.16 -10.41
CA VAL A 237 14.28 -8.58 -9.04
C VAL A 237 13.88 -10.05 -9.00
N ALA A 238 13.17 -10.56 -10.01
CA ALA A 238 12.79 -11.96 -10.11
C ALA A 238 14.02 -12.87 -10.22
N ALA A 239 15.03 -12.50 -11.01
CA ALA A 239 16.29 -13.24 -11.12
C ALA A 239 17.03 -13.30 -9.76
N PHE A 240 17.13 -12.16 -9.07
CA PHE A 240 17.71 -12.10 -7.71
C PHE A 240 16.94 -12.99 -6.73
N SER A 241 15.62 -12.90 -6.74
CA SER A 241 14.76 -13.67 -5.83
C SER A 241 14.86 -15.17 -6.11
N ALA A 242 14.83 -15.57 -7.38
CA ALA A 242 14.99 -16.98 -7.77
C ALA A 242 16.35 -17.53 -7.35
N MET A 243 17.42 -16.74 -7.44
CA MET A 243 18.74 -17.09 -6.93
C MET A 243 18.75 -17.26 -5.40
N LYS A 244 18.18 -16.30 -4.67
CA LYS A 244 18.11 -16.35 -3.19
C LYS A 244 17.27 -17.52 -2.68
N LEU A 245 16.18 -17.85 -3.38
CA LEU A 245 15.32 -18.99 -3.10
C LEU A 245 15.88 -20.32 -3.64
N LYS A 246 17.07 -20.31 -4.24
CA LYS A 246 17.75 -21.50 -4.79
C LYS A 246 16.96 -22.20 -5.91
N ILE A 247 16.10 -21.47 -6.63
CA ILE A 247 15.41 -21.95 -7.83
C ILE A 247 16.39 -22.01 -8.99
N ILE A 248 17.32 -21.05 -9.05
CA ILE A 248 18.45 -21.01 -10.00
C ILE A 248 19.73 -20.69 -9.24
N ASP A 249 20.88 -20.99 -9.84
CA ASP A 249 22.18 -20.58 -9.32
C ASP A 249 22.57 -19.16 -9.72
N SER A 250 23.66 -18.65 -9.15
CA SER A 250 24.14 -17.29 -9.42
C SER A 250 24.62 -17.07 -10.85
N ALA A 251 25.19 -18.09 -11.48
CA ALA A 251 25.66 -18.03 -12.86
C ALA A 251 24.48 -17.88 -13.83
N ARG A 252 23.41 -18.66 -13.61
CA ARG A 252 22.16 -18.57 -14.38
C ARG A 252 21.44 -17.25 -14.17
N ALA A 253 21.44 -16.72 -12.92
CA ALA A 253 20.87 -15.39 -12.65
C ALA A 253 21.62 -14.29 -13.38
N ALA A 254 22.96 -14.28 -13.36
CA ALA A 254 23.78 -13.32 -14.09
C ALA A 254 23.60 -13.44 -15.59
N ALA A 255 23.57 -14.65 -16.15
CA ALA A 255 23.34 -14.92 -17.56
C ALA A 255 21.94 -14.45 -18.02
N PHE A 256 20.92 -14.56 -17.18
CA PHE A 256 19.56 -14.10 -17.48
C PHE A 256 19.47 -12.57 -17.58
N ILE A 257 20.11 -11.82 -16.67
CA ILE A 257 20.00 -10.35 -16.67
C ILE A 257 20.89 -9.70 -17.74
N SER A 258 21.96 -10.32 -18.18
CA SER A 258 22.91 -9.75 -19.13
C SER A 258 22.25 -9.29 -20.43
N PRO A 259 21.49 -10.10 -21.18
CA PRO A 259 20.84 -9.67 -22.42
C PRO A 259 19.72 -8.62 -22.18
N ILE A 260 19.07 -8.66 -21.01
CA ILE A 260 18.10 -7.60 -20.62
C ILE A 260 18.82 -6.25 -20.55
N ILE A 261 19.95 -6.19 -19.85
CA ILE A 261 20.73 -4.94 -19.69
C ILE A 261 21.26 -4.47 -21.05
N GLU A 262 21.72 -5.38 -21.92
CA GLU A 262 22.11 -5.04 -23.29
C GLU A 262 20.99 -4.33 -24.05
N THR A 263 19.78 -4.84 -23.93
CA THR A 263 18.63 -4.23 -24.59
C THR A 263 18.28 -2.89 -23.96
N VAL A 264 18.29 -2.78 -22.62
CA VAL A 264 18.02 -1.53 -21.89
C VAL A 264 19.02 -0.42 -22.28
N VAL A 265 20.29 -0.76 -22.51
CA VAL A 265 21.29 0.22 -23.00
C VAL A 265 20.88 0.80 -24.37
N ARG A 266 20.32 0.00 -25.27
CA ARG A 266 19.91 0.40 -26.64
C ARG A 266 18.60 1.20 -26.67
N LEU A 267 17.72 1.05 -25.66
CA LEU A 267 16.45 1.78 -25.61
C LEU A 267 16.68 3.29 -25.66
N GLU A 268 15.84 4.02 -26.39
CA GLU A 268 15.78 5.47 -26.36
C GLU A 268 15.42 5.99 -24.96
N LYS A 269 16.00 7.10 -24.53
CA LYS A 269 15.85 7.63 -23.17
C LYS A 269 15.67 9.15 -23.18
N TRP A 270 14.79 9.64 -22.31
CA TRP A 270 14.70 11.06 -22.01
C TRP A 270 15.52 11.36 -20.74
N GLN A 271 16.55 12.18 -20.85
CA GLN A 271 17.43 12.53 -19.72
C GLN A 271 17.95 11.30 -18.94
N GLY A 272 18.22 10.21 -19.65
CA GLY A 272 18.63 8.93 -19.05
C GLY A 272 17.52 8.09 -18.44
N ASN A 273 16.28 8.61 -18.39
CA ASN A 273 15.10 7.88 -17.92
C ASN A 273 14.43 7.16 -19.09
N LEU A 274 13.90 5.97 -18.85
CA LEU A 274 13.13 5.23 -19.84
C LEU A 274 11.71 5.78 -19.96
N TYR A 275 11.15 5.69 -21.17
CA TYR A 275 9.74 5.98 -21.42
C TYR A 275 8.82 4.89 -20.88
N ASN A 276 7.60 5.22 -20.67
CA ASN A 276 6.52 4.35 -20.25
C ASN A 276 5.39 4.45 -21.28
N TRP A 277 5.46 3.68 -22.38
CA TRP A 277 5.90 2.31 -22.61
C TRP A 277 6.84 2.17 -23.82
N TYR A 278 7.36 0.91 -24.03
CA TYR A 278 8.03 0.50 -25.27
C TYR A 278 7.31 -0.69 -25.91
N ASP A 279 7.34 -0.75 -27.22
CA ASP A 279 7.05 -1.98 -27.95
C ASP A 279 8.27 -2.91 -27.86
N ILE A 280 8.06 -4.15 -27.38
CA ILE A 280 9.15 -5.10 -27.10
C ILE A 280 9.83 -5.67 -28.34
N LYS A 281 9.19 -5.60 -29.51
CA LYS A 281 9.75 -6.10 -30.78
C LYS A 281 10.53 -5.03 -31.51
N SER A 282 9.97 -3.83 -31.66
CA SER A 282 10.62 -2.71 -32.36
C SER A 282 11.55 -1.89 -31.47
N LEU A 283 11.45 -2.03 -30.15
CA LEU A 283 12.17 -1.24 -29.13
C LEU A 283 11.87 0.27 -29.17
N LYS A 284 10.79 0.68 -29.83
CA LYS A 284 10.39 2.08 -29.94
C LYS A 284 9.49 2.47 -28.77
N PRO A 285 9.61 3.73 -28.26
CA PRO A 285 8.65 4.27 -27.33
C PRO A 285 7.23 4.25 -27.93
N LEU A 286 6.22 3.98 -27.09
CA LEU A 286 4.82 4.05 -27.48
C LEU A 286 4.24 5.42 -27.14
N TYR A 287 3.38 5.91 -28.03
CA TYR A 287 2.69 7.19 -27.82
C TYR A 287 1.53 7.05 -26.81
N PRO A 288 1.28 8.05 -25.91
CA PRO A 288 2.12 9.24 -25.72
C PRO A 288 3.46 8.91 -25.06
N GLU A 289 4.52 9.58 -25.48
CA GLU A 289 5.85 9.44 -24.89
C GLU A 289 5.83 10.03 -23.48
N TYR A 290 5.75 9.16 -22.50
CA TYR A 290 5.61 9.54 -21.08
C TYR A 290 6.75 8.93 -20.26
N VAL A 291 7.35 9.72 -19.39
CA VAL A 291 8.35 9.27 -18.41
C VAL A 291 7.75 9.33 -17.02
N SER A 292 7.61 8.18 -16.37
CA SER A 292 7.09 8.06 -15.00
C SER A 292 8.23 8.15 -13.98
N SER A 293 8.09 9.01 -12.98
CA SER A 293 9.06 9.10 -11.88
C SER A 293 9.07 7.86 -11.00
N VAL A 294 7.91 7.22 -10.85
CA VAL A 294 7.76 5.97 -10.08
C VAL A 294 8.43 4.81 -10.80
N ASP A 295 8.17 4.65 -12.10
CA ASP A 295 8.77 3.58 -12.89
C ASP A 295 10.28 3.74 -13.01
N SER A 296 10.76 4.98 -13.20
CA SER A 296 12.19 5.29 -13.19
C SER A 296 12.85 4.92 -11.86
N GLY A 297 12.22 5.25 -10.73
CA GLY A 297 12.71 4.89 -9.41
C GLY A 297 12.74 3.38 -9.17
N ASN A 298 11.68 2.66 -9.58
CA ASN A 298 11.61 1.20 -9.49
C ASN A 298 12.73 0.53 -10.30
N LEU A 299 12.97 1.00 -11.53
CA LEU A 299 14.05 0.50 -12.37
C LEU A 299 15.43 0.75 -11.73
N LEU A 300 15.67 1.97 -11.21
CA LEU A 300 16.95 2.28 -10.56
C LEU A 300 17.22 1.38 -9.36
N CYS A 301 16.24 1.16 -8.50
CA CYS A 301 16.38 0.23 -7.37
C CYS A 301 16.71 -1.20 -7.85
N ALA A 302 16.03 -1.64 -8.90
CA ALA A 302 16.26 -2.97 -9.49
C ALA A 302 17.65 -3.09 -10.15
N LEU A 303 18.14 -2.04 -10.81
CA LEU A 303 19.49 -1.97 -11.37
C LEU A 303 20.56 -2.03 -10.27
N MET A 304 20.39 -1.28 -9.18
CA MET A 304 21.29 -1.34 -8.03
C MET A 304 21.35 -2.76 -7.44
N LEU A 305 20.21 -3.43 -7.33
CA LEU A 305 20.14 -4.80 -6.88
C LEU A 305 20.83 -5.77 -7.85
N ALA A 306 20.55 -5.64 -9.17
CA ALA A 306 21.14 -6.45 -10.22
C ALA A 306 22.68 -6.33 -10.26
N GLY A 307 23.21 -5.13 -10.02
CA GLY A 307 24.66 -4.89 -9.92
C GLY A 307 25.37 -5.67 -8.84
N THR A 308 24.64 -6.23 -7.84
CA THR A 308 25.23 -7.02 -6.76
C THR A 308 25.61 -8.45 -7.17
N PHE A 309 25.03 -8.98 -8.28
CA PHE A 309 25.26 -10.35 -8.73
C PHE A 309 25.56 -10.45 -10.24
N ALA A 310 25.62 -9.31 -10.93
CA ALA A 310 25.99 -9.23 -12.34
C ALA A 310 27.48 -9.59 -12.54
N ASP A 311 27.81 -10.11 -13.74
CA ASP A 311 29.20 -10.21 -14.18
C ASP A 311 29.81 -8.80 -14.36
N ARG A 312 31.14 -8.75 -14.49
CA ARG A 312 31.88 -7.47 -14.57
C ARG A 312 31.43 -6.58 -15.72
N THR A 313 31.16 -7.15 -16.88
CA THR A 313 30.76 -6.41 -18.07
C THR A 313 29.36 -5.83 -17.94
N THR A 314 28.42 -6.67 -17.49
CA THR A 314 27.02 -6.27 -17.22
C THR A 314 26.96 -5.24 -16.10
N LYS A 315 27.76 -5.40 -15.05
CA LYS A 315 27.83 -4.43 -13.94
C LYS A 315 28.27 -3.03 -14.46
N TYR A 316 29.30 -2.96 -15.29
CA TYR A 316 29.76 -1.69 -15.86
C TYR A 316 28.61 -0.95 -16.60
N LYS A 317 27.80 -1.69 -17.39
CA LYS A 317 26.63 -1.13 -18.08
C LYS A 317 25.54 -0.68 -17.11
N ILE A 318 25.29 -1.45 -16.04
CA ILE A 318 24.35 -1.09 -14.99
C ILE A 318 24.79 0.22 -14.30
N ASP A 319 26.06 0.31 -13.91
CA ASP A 319 26.60 1.50 -13.27
C ASP A 319 26.44 2.74 -14.17
N ALA A 320 26.75 2.61 -15.46
CA ALA A 320 26.54 3.67 -16.45
C ALA A 320 25.07 4.07 -16.61
N LEU A 321 24.13 3.12 -16.61
CA LEU A 321 22.68 3.41 -16.65
C LEU A 321 22.23 4.19 -15.42
N ILE A 322 22.71 3.83 -14.23
CA ILE A 322 22.40 4.51 -12.98
C ILE A 322 22.96 5.94 -12.97
N GLU A 323 24.23 6.13 -13.34
CA GLU A 323 24.91 7.42 -13.37
C GLU A 323 24.26 8.41 -14.36
N ASN A 324 23.80 7.92 -15.49
CA ASN A 324 23.15 8.74 -16.53
C ASN A 324 21.69 9.07 -16.23
N CYS A 325 21.04 8.39 -15.29
CA CYS A 325 19.63 8.60 -14.97
C CYS A 325 19.44 9.88 -14.13
N ARG A 326 18.87 10.92 -14.76
CA ARG A 326 18.67 12.23 -14.12
C ARG A 326 17.26 12.35 -13.54
N LEU A 327 17.01 11.73 -12.37
CA LEU A 327 15.72 11.90 -11.67
C LEU A 327 15.41 13.35 -11.28
N GLN A 328 16.44 14.20 -11.12
CA GLN A 328 16.25 15.62 -10.87
C GLN A 328 15.52 16.35 -12.00
N ALA A 329 15.62 15.87 -13.25
CA ALA A 329 14.86 16.44 -14.36
C ALA A 329 13.32 16.32 -14.17
N LEU A 330 12.88 15.43 -13.29
CA LEU A 330 11.47 15.25 -12.92
C LEU A 330 11.08 16.08 -11.67
N TYR A 331 11.97 16.92 -11.14
CA TYR A 331 11.70 17.78 -10.00
C TYR A 331 11.25 19.16 -10.48
N ASP A 332 10.18 19.67 -9.88
CA ASP A 332 9.65 21.01 -10.13
C ASP A 332 10.13 21.93 -8.98
N GLU A 333 11.15 22.73 -9.28
CA GLU A 333 11.78 23.62 -8.29
C GLU A 333 10.82 24.72 -7.78
N GLU A 334 9.93 25.22 -8.65
CA GLU A 334 8.97 26.26 -8.28
C GLU A 334 7.94 25.77 -7.26
N ARG A 335 7.52 24.51 -7.41
CA ARG A 335 6.55 23.86 -6.53
C ARG A 335 7.18 23.12 -5.37
N GLY A 336 8.49 22.86 -5.41
CA GLY A 336 9.19 22.03 -4.44
C GLY A 336 8.72 20.57 -4.42
N LEU A 337 8.23 20.05 -5.56
CA LEU A 337 7.60 18.73 -5.67
C LEU A 337 8.19 17.94 -6.85
N ARG A 338 8.25 16.63 -6.71
CA ARG A 338 8.49 15.76 -7.85
C ARG A 338 7.22 15.67 -8.71
N ARG A 339 7.39 15.84 -10.01
CA ARG A 339 6.34 15.54 -10.98
C ARG A 339 6.09 14.03 -10.98
N ILE A 340 4.83 13.62 -11.13
CA ILE A 340 4.48 12.20 -11.28
C ILE A 340 5.11 11.64 -12.57
N GLY A 341 5.27 12.49 -13.59
CA GLY A 341 5.95 12.17 -14.83
C GLY A 341 6.09 13.38 -15.74
N TRP A 342 6.67 13.14 -16.91
CA TRP A 342 6.87 14.10 -18.00
C TRP A 342 6.32 13.51 -19.32
N SER A 343 5.67 14.34 -20.15
CA SER A 343 5.16 13.97 -21.47
C SER A 343 5.29 15.13 -22.44
#